data_4603da2d5c8ab19560439e4dc118eac3
#
_entry.id   4603da2d5c8ab19560439e4dc118eac3
#
_cell.length_a   1.000
_cell.length_b   1.000
_cell.length_c   1.000
_cell.angle_alpha   90.00
_cell.angle_beta   90.00
_cell.angle_gamma   90.00
#
_symmetry.space_group_name_H-M   'P 1'
#
loop_
_entity.id
_entity.type
_entity.pdbx_description
1 polymer ?
#
loop_
_entity_poly.entity_id
_entity_poly.type
_entity_poly.pdbx_seq_one_letter_code
_entity_poly.pdbx_strand_id
1 'polypeptide(L)' 'MEEKKTIHQLFLDCWDMAKRYLFVYLDDDAWGNFADELNKTQEKYKAVDEATWHLYRDIALAIQKYKIAKDKKNGKG' A
#
# COMPACT_ATOMS: atom_id res chain seq x y z
N MET A 1 -17.33 -9.62 -13.17
CA MET A 1 -18.20 -8.67 -12.90
C MET A 1 -17.87 -7.92 -11.71
N GLU A 2 -18.60 -8.07 -10.62
CA GLU A 2 -18.31 -7.32 -9.41
C GLU A 2 -16.96 -7.63 -8.87
N GLU A 3 -16.57 -8.91 -8.90
CA GLU A 3 -15.30 -9.35 -8.40
C GLU A 3 -14.16 -8.71 -9.19
N LYS A 4 -14.28 -8.69 -10.49
CA LYS A 4 -13.27 -8.09 -11.35
C LYS A 4 -13.11 -6.60 -11.06
N LYS A 5 -14.22 -5.91 -10.87
CA LYS A 5 -14.19 -4.48 -10.55
C LYS A 5 -13.53 -4.23 -9.21
N THR A 6 -13.83 -5.09 -8.24
CA THR A 6 -13.26 -4.95 -6.90
C THR A 6 -11.75 -5.12 -6.95
N ILE A 7 -11.27 -6.11 -7.68
CA ILE A 7 -9.83 -6.33 -7.79
C ILE A 7 -9.17 -5.18 -8.55
N HIS A 8 -9.81 -4.68 -9.59
CA HIS A 8 -9.28 -3.53 -10.31
C HIS A 8 -9.16 -2.34 -9.37
N GLN A 9 -10.18 -2.08 -8.56
CA GLN A 9 -10.15 -0.98 -7.62
C GLN A 9 -9.03 -1.18 -6.59
N LEU A 10 -8.83 -2.41 -6.15
CA LEU A 10 -7.77 -2.73 -5.21
C LEU A 10 -6.40 -2.33 -5.78
N PHE A 11 -6.14 -2.66 -7.03
CA PHE A 11 -4.88 -2.28 -7.66
C PHE A 11 -4.77 -0.77 -7.85
N LEU A 12 -5.88 -0.10 -8.15
CA LEU A 12 -5.88 1.35 -8.26
C LEU A 12 -5.57 2.00 -6.91
N ASP A 13 -6.13 1.46 -5.84
CA ASP A 13 -5.86 1.99 -4.51
C ASP A 13 -4.39 1.82 -4.15
N CYS A 14 -3.81 0.67 -4.49
CA CYS A 14 -2.40 0.43 -4.23
C CYS A 14 -1.53 1.37 -5.05
N TRP A 15 -1.88 1.57 -6.31
CA TRP A 15 -1.13 2.48 -7.17
C TRP A 15 -1.22 3.92 -6.67
N ASP A 16 -2.40 4.31 -6.23
CA ASP A 16 -2.60 5.66 -5.72
C ASP A 16 -1.70 5.92 -4.51
N MET A 17 -1.64 4.96 -3.59
CA MET A 17 -0.74 5.09 -2.45
C MET A 17 0.71 5.06 -2.88
N ALA A 18 1.05 4.17 -3.79
CA ALA A 18 2.41 4.04 -4.26
C ALA A 18 2.90 5.37 -4.86
N LYS A 19 2.10 5.98 -5.70
CA LYS A 19 2.56 7.21 -6.34
C LYS A 19 2.64 8.38 -5.38
N ARG A 20 1.91 8.34 -4.27
CA ARG A 20 1.99 9.40 -3.28
C ARG A 20 3.15 9.24 -2.31
N TYR A 21 3.54 8.01 -2.02
CA TYR A 21 4.53 7.75 -0.97
C TYR A 21 5.85 7.16 -1.43
N LEU A 22 5.87 6.44 -2.55
CA LEU A 22 7.09 5.74 -2.97
C LEU A 22 8.17 6.66 -3.52
N PHE A 23 7.78 7.78 -4.08
CA PHE A 23 8.71 8.61 -4.84
C PHE A 23 9.10 9.90 -4.13
N VAL A 24 8.79 10.00 -2.85
CA VAL A 24 9.12 11.17 -2.06
C VAL A 24 9.76 10.72 -0.76
N TYR A 25 10.48 11.64 -0.14
CA TYR A 25 11.05 11.37 1.18
C TYR A 25 9.92 11.35 2.22
N LEU A 26 9.98 10.38 3.12
CA LEU A 26 8.99 10.27 4.19
C LEU A 26 9.69 10.47 5.53
N ASP A 27 9.26 11.50 6.25
CA ASP A 27 9.72 11.66 7.63
C ASP A 27 8.84 10.77 8.52
N ASP A 28 9.05 10.84 9.84
CA ASP A 28 8.32 9.96 10.75
C ASP A 28 6.81 10.15 10.66
N ASP A 29 6.37 11.40 10.56
CA ASP A 29 4.95 11.70 10.45
C ASP A 29 4.36 11.12 9.16
N ALA A 30 5.08 11.28 8.07
CA ALA A 30 4.61 10.79 6.79
C ALA A 30 4.57 9.26 6.77
N TRP A 31 5.53 8.60 7.42
CA TRP A 31 5.49 7.15 7.55
C TRP A 31 4.27 6.71 8.33
N GLY A 32 3.93 7.45 9.39
CA GLY A 32 2.74 7.17 10.16
C GLY A 32 1.48 7.31 9.33
N ASN A 33 1.41 8.35 8.51
CA ASN A 33 0.27 8.55 7.63
C ASN A 33 0.15 7.43 6.61
N PHE A 34 1.26 7.00 6.07
CA PHE A 34 1.31 5.91 5.11
C PHE A 34 0.74 4.64 5.75
N ALA A 35 1.22 4.31 6.96
CA ALA A 35 0.74 3.13 7.66
C ALA A 35 -0.76 3.22 7.96
N ASP A 36 -1.24 4.41 8.34
CA ASP A 36 -2.65 4.60 8.61
C ASP A 36 -3.50 4.36 7.37
N GLU A 37 -3.06 4.86 6.22
CA GLU A 37 -3.80 4.66 4.99
C GLU A 37 -3.80 3.20 4.57
N LEU A 38 -2.67 2.52 4.76
CA LEU A 38 -2.62 1.10 4.46
C LEU A 38 -3.62 0.34 5.31
N ASN A 39 -3.69 0.67 6.60
CA ASN A 39 -4.60 -0.01 7.49
C ASN A 39 -6.06 0.29 7.18
N LYS A 40 -6.38 1.53 6.87
CA LYS A 40 -7.74 1.90 6.52
C LYS A 40 -8.21 1.18 5.27
N THR A 41 -7.35 1.13 4.26
CA THR A 41 -7.70 0.45 3.02
C THR A 41 -7.81 -1.05 3.23
N GLN A 42 -6.96 -1.59 4.10
CA GLN A 42 -7.04 -3.01 4.44
C GLN A 42 -8.40 -3.35 5.04
N GLU A 43 -8.90 -2.51 5.94
CA GLU A 43 -10.21 -2.75 6.55
C GLU A 43 -11.32 -2.73 5.51
N LYS A 44 -11.19 -1.85 4.54
CA LYS A 44 -12.14 -1.78 3.45
C LYS A 44 -12.23 -3.12 2.70
N TYR A 45 -11.08 -3.74 2.44
CA TYR A 45 -11.08 -5.00 1.69
C TYR A 45 -11.36 -6.21 2.56
N LYS A 46 -11.14 -6.10 3.86
CA LYS A 46 -11.57 -7.14 4.79
C LYS A 46 -13.09 -7.32 4.75
N ALA A 47 -13.80 -6.22 4.52
CA ALA A 47 -15.25 -6.27 4.43
C ALA A 47 -15.74 -7.00 3.19
N VAL A 48 -14.88 -7.16 2.19
CA VAL A 48 -15.25 -7.86 0.96
C VAL A 48 -15.16 -9.36 1.17
N ASP A 49 -13.95 -9.88 1.34
CA ASP A 49 -13.72 -11.27 1.71
C ASP A 49 -12.26 -11.46 2.07
N GLU A 50 -11.96 -12.64 2.58
CA GLU A 50 -10.63 -12.94 3.10
C GLU A 50 -9.57 -12.98 2.00
N ALA A 51 -9.90 -13.59 0.87
CA ALA A 51 -8.94 -13.68 -0.21
C ALA A 51 -8.56 -12.31 -0.75
N THR A 52 -9.53 -11.42 -0.84
CA THR A 52 -9.30 -10.09 -1.36
C THR A 52 -8.41 -9.28 -0.43
N TRP A 53 -8.68 -9.31 0.88
CA TRP A 53 -7.86 -8.49 1.77
C TRP A 53 -6.45 -9.08 1.92
N HIS A 54 -6.31 -10.41 1.78
CA HIS A 54 -4.97 -11.01 1.79
C HIS A 54 -4.17 -10.54 0.59
N LEU A 55 -4.81 -10.45 -0.57
CA LEU A 55 -4.15 -9.93 -1.76
C LEU A 55 -3.71 -8.49 -1.52
N TYR A 56 -4.59 -7.67 -0.99
CA TYR A 56 -4.25 -6.28 -0.69
C TYR A 56 -3.08 -6.21 0.29
N ARG A 57 -3.14 -6.99 1.38
CA ARG A 57 -2.10 -7.01 2.38
C ARG A 57 -0.74 -7.36 1.79
N ASP A 58 -0.71 -8.37 0.94
CA ASP A 58 0.54 -8.82 0.34
C ASP A 58 1.13 -7.75 -0.56
N ILE A 59 0.29 -7.07 -1.33
CA ILE A 59 0.76 -5.98 -2.18
C ILE A 59 1.25 -4.81 -1.33
N ALA A 60 0.50 -4.49 -0.28
CA ALA A 60 0.88 -3.38 0.61
C ALA A 60 2.22 -3.64 1.28
N LEU A 61 2.43 -4.86 1.73
CA LEU A 61 3.72 -5.23 2.33
C LEU A 61 4.84 -5.12 1.31
N ALA A 62 4.58 -5.54 0.07
CA ALA A 62 5.58 -5.45 -0.98
C ALA A 62 5.93 -3.98 -1.27
N ILE A 63 4.94 -3.10 -1.27
CA ILE A 63 5.16 -1.68 -1.47
C ILE A 63 6.05 -1.11 -0.37
N GLN A 64 5.76 -1.47 0.89
CA GLN A 64 6.57 -1.00 2.00
C GLN A 64 8.00 -1.50 1.91
N LYS A 65 8.16 -2.77 1.59
CA LYS A 65 9.50 -3.34 1.45
C LYS A 65 10.29 -2.65 0.34
N TYR A 66 9.61 -2.38 -0.76
CA TYR A 66 10.25 -1.70 -1.87
C TYR A 66 10.72 -0.31 -1.43
N LYS A 67 9.87 0.42 -0.74
CA LYS A 67 10.20 1.77 -0.27
C LYS A 67 11.40 1.75 0.67
N ILE A 68 11.38 0.83 1.62
CA ILE A 68 12.48 0.71 2.58
C ILE A 68 13.79 0.37 1.86
N ALA A 69 13.73 -0.55 0.91
CA ALA A 69 14.93 -0.95 0.18
C ALA A 69 15.50 0.21 -0.64
N LYS A 70 14.62 0.98 -1.27
CA LYS A 70 15.09 2.11 -2.08
C LYS A 70 15.67 3.21 -1.20
N ASP A 71 15.04 3.51 -0.09
CA ASP A 71 15.53 4.53 0.80
C ASP A 71 16.87 4.14 1.40
N LYS A 72 17.01 2.89 1.77
CA LYS A 72 18.24 2.38 2.33
C LYS A 72 19.38 2.48 1.34
N LYS A 73 19.09 2.16 0.10
CA LYS A 73 20.12 2.19 -0.94
C LYS A 73 20.53 3.61 -1.29
N ASN A 74 19.57 4.52 -1.30
CA ASN A 74 19.84 5.89 -1.71
C ASN A 74 20.22 6.79 -0.56
N GLY A 75 19.77 6.46 0.60
CA GLY A 75 19.95 7.29 1.73
C GLY A 75 21.15 7.01 2.48
N LYS A 76 21.64 6.40 2.52
CA LYS A 76 22.55 6.30 3.21
C LYS A 76 23.40 6.13 2.96
N GLY A 77 23.00 6.22 2.12
CA GLY A 77 24.13 6.29 1.90
C GLY A 77 24.60 5.55 2.80
#